data_74263cc1990ba36be39d4c4875bed0f5
#
_entry.id   74263cc1990ba36be39d4c4875bed0f5
#
_cell.length_a   1.000
_cell.length_b   1.000
_cell.length_c   1.000
_cell.angle_alpha   90.00
_cell.angle_beta   90.00
_cell.angle_gamma   90.00
#
_symmetry.space_group_name_H-M   'P 1'
#
loop_
_entity.id
_entity.type
_entity.pdbx_description
1 polymer ?
#
loop_
_entity_poly.entity_id
_entity_poly.type
_entity_poly.pdbx_seq_one_letter_code
_entity_poly.pdbx_strand_id
1 'polypeptide(L)'
;MIGTVCIAAAVLGLCAQVRRSLERNRLFRRDLAGGRVRIAPLYNQGAGFEALPLSARQMAPLSLAALWALLCRWGFRGVGAGLLLGGGLSNLWERLRHGRVLDYLRVPKAPGMLKRSTYTLAALAFFLGAALLVLRRRRR
;
A
#
# COMPACT_ATOMS: atom_id res chain seq x y z
N MET A 1 -0.40 -1.20 -22.35
CA MET A 1 0.63 -0.62 -21.45
C MET A 1 0.27 0.76 -20.94
N ILE A 2 -0.21 1.69 -21.80
CA ILE A 2 -0.60 3.05 -21.38
C ILE A 2 -1.57 3.03 -20.19
N GLY A 3 -2.65 2.26 -20.25
CA GLY A 3 -3.61 2.16 -19.13
C GLY A 3 -3.01 1.69 -17.82
N THR A 4 -2.05 0.75 -17.85
CA THR A 4 -1.32 0.30 -16.65
C THR A 4 -0.53 1.45 -16.02
N VAL A 5 0.17 2.21 -16.84
CA VAL A 5 0.96 3.36 -16.40
C VAL A 5 0.06 4.46 -15.84
N CYS A 6 -1.07 4.76 -16.51
CA CYS A 6 -2.04 5.75 -16.03
C CYS A 6 -2.61 5.36 -14.65
N ILE A 7 -2.96 4.08 -14.46
CA ILE A 7 -3.46 3.59 -13.16
C ILE A 7 -2.37 3.69 -12.08
N ALA A 8 -1.15 3.27 -12.40
CA ALA A 8 -0.03 3.39 -11.45
C ALA A 8 0.24 4.84 -11.05
N ALA A 9 0.24 5.77 -12.02
CA ALA A 9 0.41 7.20 -11.78
C ALA A 9 -0.72 7.78 -10.93
N ALA A 10 -1.97 7.39 -11.20
CA ALA A 10 -3.14 7.82 -10.42
C ALA A 10 -3.04 7.33 -8.96
N VAL A 11 -2.65 6.08 -8.72
CA VAL A 11 -2.45 5.53 -7.37
C VAL A 11 -1.33 6.28 -6.64
N LEU A 12 -0.19 6.50 -7.30
CA LEU A 12 0.92 7.27 -6.73
C LEU A 12 0.49 8.69 -6.34
N GLY A 13 -0.21 9.39 -7.24
CA GLY A 13 -0.71 10.75 -7.01
C GLY A 13 -1.70 10.79 -5.85
N LEU A 14 -2.64 9.85 -5.80
CA LEU A 14 -3.63 9.75 -4.73
C LEU A 14 -2.97 9.48 -3.37
N CYS A 15 -2.05 8.52 -3.31
CA CYS A 15 -1.32 8.20 -2.08
C CYS A 15 -0.53 9.41 -1.57
N ALA A 16 0.17 10.11 -2.48
CA ALA A 16 0.93 11.31 -2.13
C ALA A 16 0.01 12.45 -1.63
N GLN A 17 -1.15 12.64 -2.25
CA GLN A 17 -2.12 13.66 -1.85
C GLN A 17 -2.74 13.36 -0.48
N VAL A 18 -3.15 12.12 -0.24
CA VAL A 18 -3.70 11.69 1.05
C VAL A 18 -2.66 11.89 2.17
N ARG A 19 -1.42 11.47 1.93
CA ARG A 19 -0.33 11.71 2.88
C ARG A 19 -0.16 13.18 3.21
N ARG A 20 -0.05 14.04 2.20
CA ARG A 20 0.09 15.49 2.38
C ARG A 20 -1.09 16.09 3.14
N SER A 21 -2.31 15.64 2.85
CA SER A 21 -3.51 16.08 3.54
C SER A 21 -3.48 15.71 5.03
N LEU A 22 -3.10 14.48 5.35
CA LEU A 22 -2.99 14.02 6.74
C LEU A 22 -1.90 14.79 7.51
N GLU A 23 -0.74 15.02 6.90
CA GLU A 23 0.35 15.77 7.52
C GLU A 23 -0.01 17.24 7.74
N ARG A 24 -0.68 17.89 6.78
CA ARG A 24 -1.17 19.27 6.90
C ARG A 24 -2.21 19.44 8.01
N ASN A 25 -3.10 18.47 8.19
CA ASN A 25 -4.14 18.49 9.19
C ASN A 25 -3.69 17.89 10.54
N ARG A 26 -2.41 17.92 10.83
CA ARG A 26 -1.80 17.45 12.09
C ARG A 26 -2.18 16.01 12.43
N LEU A 27 -2.21 15.16 11.40
CA LEU A 27 -2.51 13.73 11.54
C LEU A 27 -3.85 13.49 12.27
N PHE A 28 -4.91 14.13 11.81
CA PHE A 28 -6.24 14.01 12.40
C PHE A 28 -6.74 12.56 12.47
N ARG A 29 -7.57 12.29 13.47
CA ARG A 29 -8.24 10.99 13.63
C ARG A 29 -9.72 11.14 13.34
N ARG A 30 -10.30 10.20 12.60
CA ARG A 30 -11.72 10.22 12.23
C ARG A 30 -12.26 8.83 12.02
N ASP A 31 -13.47 8.59 12.51
CA ASP A 31 -14.23 7.38 12.18
C ASP A 31 -15.03 7.59 10.90
N LEU A 32 -14.98 6.59 10.02
CA LEU A 32 -15.70 6.54 8.75
C LEU A 32 -16.64 5.34 8.72
N ALA A 33 -17.68 5.40 7.87
CA ALA A 33 -18.64 4.31 7.68
C ALA A 33 -19.20 3.74 8.99
N GLY A 34 -19.61 4.61 9.92
CA GLY A 34 -20.16 4.19 11.21
C GLY A 34 -19.17 3.47 12.11
N GLY A 35 -17.89 3.84 12.05
CA GLY A 35 -16.82 3.24 12.85
C GLY A 35 -16.27 1.91 12.29
N ARG A 36 -16.67 1.50 11.08
CA ARG A 36 -16.13 0.32 10.41
C ARG A 36 -14.70 0.54 9.92
N VAL A 37 -14.41 1.76 9.51
CA VAL A 37 -13.07 2.20 9.09
C VAL A 37 -12.69 3.41 9.93
N ARG A 38 -11.48 3.42 10.44
CA ARG A 38 -10.94 4.52 11.25
C ARG A 38 -9.68 5.07 10.59
N ILE A 39 -9.61 6.39 10.46
CA ILE A 39 -8.38 7.09 10.13
C ILE A 39 -7.63 7.29 11.44
N ALA A 40 -6.52 6.57 11.61
CA ALA A 40 -5.67 6.63 12.80
C ALA A 40 -4.20 6.65 12.36
N PRO A 41 -3.66 7.82 11.96
CA PRO A 41 -2.31 7.93 11.43
C PRO A 41 -1.26 7.46 12.43
N LEU A 42 -0.34 6.62 11.95
CA LEU A 42 0.78 6.07 12.70
C LEU A 42 1.99 5.92 11.78
N TYR A 43 3.14 6.40 12.22
CA TYR A 43 4.39 6.17 11.50
C TYR A 43 4.93 4.77 11.80
N ASN A 44 5.07 3.96 10.77
CA ASN A 44 5.63 2.63 10.83
C ASN A 44 7.08 2.65 10.33
N GLN A 45 8.02 2.35 11.21
CA GLN A 45 9.46 2.28 10.90
C GLN A 45 9.91 0.86 10.54
N GLY A 46 9.11 -0.14 10.89
CA GLY A 46 9.43 -1.54 10.70
C GLY A 46 8.93 -2.13 9.38
N ALA A 47 9.12 -3.43 9.25
CA ALA A 47 8.65 -4.23 8.15
C ALA A 47 7.45 -5.07 8.57
N GLY A 48 6.44 -5.13 7.70
CA GLY A 48 5.35 -6.09 7.86
C GLY A 48 4.70 -6.04 9.26
N PHE A 49 4.11 -4.89 9.63
CA PHE A 49 3.45 -4.72 10.94
C PHE A 49 4.40 -4.85 12.15
N GLU A 50 5.64 -4.40 12.01
CA GLU A 50 6.70 -4.54 13.02
C GLU A 50 7.08 -6.00 13.35
N ALA A 51 6.64 -6.94 12.54
CA ALA A 51 6.94 -8.36 12.74
C ALA A 51 8.40 -8.73 12.47
N LEU A 52 9.10 -7.93 11.66
CA LEU A 52 10.50 -8.14 11.32
C LEU A 52 11.38 -7.01 11.86
N PRO A 53 12.54 -7.31 12.47
CA PRO A 53 13.45 -6.31 13.04
C PRO A 53 14.29 -5.63 11.95
N LEU A 54 13.66 -5.21 10.86
CA LEU A 54 14.29 -4.55 9.72
C LEU A 54 13.80 -3.10 9.64
N SER A 55 14.71 -2.18 9.38
CA SER A 55 14.34 -0.79 9.12
C SER A 55 13.59 -0.64 7.80
N ALA A 56 12.81 0.43 7.66
CA ALA A 56 12.07 0.71 6.44
C ALA A 56 12.99 0.79 5.20
N ARG A 57 14.22 1.29 5.35
CA ARG A 57 15.20 1.37 4.28
C ARG A 57 15.78 0.00 3.90
N GLN A 58 16.01 -0.87 4.88
CA GLN A 58 16.46 -2.25 4.61
C GLN A 58 15.37 -3.06 3.91
N MET A 59 14.10 -2.75 4.14
CA MET A 59 12.97 -3.37 3.45
C MET A 59 12.79 -2.90 2.00
N ALA A 60 13.36 -1.75 1.62
CA ALA A 60 13.20 -1.20 0.28
C ALA A 60 13.67 -2.15 -0.83
N PRO A 61 14.88 -2.73 -0.80
CA PRO A 61 15.33 -3.66 -1.83
C PRO A 61 14.49 -4.94 -1.87
N LEU A 62 14.06 -5.45 -0.73
CA LEU A 62 13.18 -6.63 -0.66
C LEU A 62 11.81 -6.33 -1.26
N SER A 63 11.25 -5.16 -0.98
CA SER A 63 9.98 -4.70 -1.57
C SER A 63 10.08 -4.56 -3.08
N LEU A 64 11.19 -4.02 -3.58
CA LEU A 64 11.44 -3.89 -5.02
C LEU A 64 11.58 -5.25 -5.69
N ALA A 65 12.35 -6.17 -5.09
CA ALA A 65 12.52 -7.53 -5.60
C ALA A 65 11.18 -8.29 -5.64
N ALA A 66 10.38 -8.18 -4.58
CA ALA A 66 9.05 -8.79 -4.52
C ALA A 66 8.11 -8.21 -5.60
N LEU A 67 8.07 -6.88 -5.74
CA LEU A 67 7.28 -6.21 -6.77
C LEU A 67 7.69 -6.69 -8.18
N TRP A 68 8.98 -6.74 -8.45
CA TRP A 68 9.51 -7.21 -9.72
C TRP A 68 9.16 -8.68 -9.99
N ALA A 69 9.37 -9.56 -9.01
CA ALA A 69 9.03 -10.98 -9.13
C ALA A 69 7.54 -11.20 -9.41
N LEU A 70 6.66 -10.46 -8.73
CA LEU A 70 5.21 -10.53 -8.95
C LEU A 70 4.82 -10.10 -10.38
N LEU A 71 5.42 -9.02 -10.87
CA LEU A 71 5.17 -8.53 -12.23
C LEU A 71 5.72 -9.48 -13.30
N CYS A 72 6.92 -10.02 -13.11
CA CYS A 72 7.47 -11.04 -14.01
C CYS A 72 6.59 -12.30 -14.03
N ARG A 73 6.04 -12.69 -12.89
CA ARG A 73 5.21 -13.89 -12.75
C ARG A 73 3.82 -13.75 -13.34
N TRP A 74 3.20 -12.58 -13.20
CA TRP A 74 1.80 -12.34 -13.55
C TRP A 74 1.58 -11.34 -14.68
N GLY A 75 2.61 -10.66 -15.12
CA GLY A 75 2.61 -9.74 -16.26
C GLY A 75 2.46 -8.27 -15.89
N PHE A 76 2.87 -7.42 -16.83
CA PHE A 76 2.96 -5.97 -16.68
C PHE A 76 1.74 -5.20 -17.22
N ARG A 77 0.64 -5.90 -17.58
CA ARG A 77 -0.49 -5.27 -18.28
C ARG A 77 -1.80 -5.44 -17.52
N GLY A 78 -2.60 -4.39 -17.56
CA GLY A 78 -3.96 -4.36 -17.03
C GLY A 78 -4.09 -3.64 -15.70
N VAL A 79 -5.32 -3.59 -15.19
CA VAL A 79 -5.67 -2.88 -13.95
C VAL A 79 -4.89 -3.42 -12.76
N GLY A 80 -4.83 -4.74 -12.60
CA GLY A 80 -4.11 -5.38 -11.49
C GLY A 80 -2.63 -5.02 -11.45
N ALA A 81 -1.95 -5.01 -12.62
CA ALA A 81 -0.56 -4.59 -12.72
C ALA A 81 -0.37 -3.10 -12.39
N GLY A 82 -1.30 -2.24 -12.83
CA GLY A 82 -1.27 -0.81 -12.51
C GLY A 82 -1.43 -0.53 -11.00
N LEU A 83 -2.36 -1.21 -10.35
CA LEU A 83 -2.58 -1.10 -8.90
C LEU A 83 -1.38 -1.65 -8.10
N LEU A 84 -0.84 -2.79 -8.51
CA LEU A 84 0.33 -3.40 -7.88
C LEU A 84 1.56 -2.49 -7.99
N LEU A 85 1.82 -1.95 -9.19
CA LEU A 85 2.91 -1.01 -9.44
C LEU A 85 2.73 0.29 -8.63
N GLY A 86 1.56 0.92 -8.72
CA GLY A 86 1.30 2.19 -8.04
C GLY A 86 1.40 2.05 -6.52
N GLY A 87 0.80 1.02 -5.94
CA GLY A 87 0.87 0.74 -4.51
C GLY A 87 2.28 0.35 -4.05
N GLY A 88 2.94 -0.54 -4.79
CA GLY A 88 4.31 -0.98 -4.47
C GLY A 88 5.33 0.15 -4.56
N LEU A 89 5.29 0.95 -5.63
CA LEU A 89 6.17 2.10 -5.80
C LEU A 89 5.89 3.21 -4.78
N SER A 90 4.64 3.45 -4.41
CA SER A 90 4.30 4.42 -3.37
C SER A 90 4.90 4.04 -2.02
N ASN A 91 4.72 2.78 -1.59
CA ASN A 91 5.33 2.29 -0.35
C ASN A 91 6.86 2.31 -0.41
N LEU A 92 7.45 1.95 -1.55
CA LEU A 92 8.90 1.99 -1.75
C LEU A 92 9.42 3.42 -1.64
N TRP A 93 8.77 4.38 -2.29
CA TRP A 93 9.12 5.80 -2.23
C TRP A 93 9.10 6.35 -0.80
N GLU A 94 8.07 6.03 -0.02
CA GLU A 94 7.99 6.45 1.37
C GLU A 94 9.16 5.90 2.20
N ARG A 95 9.50 4.63 2.02
CA ARG A 95 10.62 3.99 2.72
C ARG A 95 11.97 4.62 2.38
N LEU A 96 12.20 4.90 1.10
CA LEU A 96 13.45 5.49 0.62
C LEU A 96 13.57 6.98 1.01
N ARG A 97 12.48 7.72 0.85
CA ARG A 97 12.50 9.19 1.07
C ARG A 97 12.41 9.56 2.55
N HIS A 98 11.55 8.88 3.30
CA HIS A 98 11.23 9.26 4.67
C HIS A 98 11.77 8.27 5.72
N GLY A 99 12.26 7.12 5.32
CA GLY A 99 12.71 6.06 6.23
C GLY A 99 11.60 5.43 7.05
N ARG A 100 10.35 5.75 6.76
CA ARG A 100 9.15 5.27 7.45
C ARG A 100 7.93 5.39 6.55
N VAL A 101 6.91 4.60 6.82
CA VAL A 101 5.63 4.63 6.13
C VAL A 101 4.57 5.23 7.05
N LEU A 102 3.74 6.13 6.53
CA LEU A 102 2.58 6.65 7.26
C LEU A 102 1.38 5.73 7.02
N ASP A 103 1.10 4.88 7.99
CA ASP A 103 -0.09 4.04 8.02
C ASP A 103 -1.24 4.83 8.66
N TYR A 104 -2.46 4.73 8.11
CA TYR A 104 -3.58 5.53 8.60
C TYR A 104 -4.95 4.85 8.55
N LEU A 105 -5.10 3.76 7.81
CA LEU A 105 -6.36 3.03 7.71
C LEU A 105 -6.40 1.88 8.70
N ARG A 106 -7.37 1.89 9.59
CA ARG A 106 -7.64 0.83 10.56
C ARG A 106 -9.06 0.32 10.42
N VAL A 107 -9.22 -1.00 10.51
CA VAL A 107 -10.53 -1.66 10.47
C VAL A 107 -10.79 -2.33 11.82
N PRO A 108 -11.41 -1.64 12.78
CA PRO A 108 -11.56 -2.13 14.17
C PRO A 108 -12.41 -3.39 14.29
N LYS A 109 -13.33 -3.60 13.33
CA LYS A 109 -14.26 -4.75 13.33
C LYS A 109 -13.76 -5.95 12.51
N ALA A 110 -12.56 -5.87 11.94
CA ALA A 110 -11.99 -6.98 11.20
C ALA A 110 -11.53 -8.13 12.12
N PRO A 111 -11.55 -9.38 11.65
CA PRO A 111 -11.11 -10.53 12.45
C PRO A 111 -9.58 -10.59 12.61
N GLY A 112 -9.11 -11.10 13.76
CA GLY A 112 -7.72 -11.47 14.02
C GLY A 112 -6.72 -10.32 13.93
N MET A 113 -5.61 -10.55 13.22
CA MET A 113 -4.52 -9.59 13.06
C MET A 113 -4.93 -8.33 12.27
N LEU A 114 -5.92 -8.41 11.39
CA LEU A 114 -6.42 -7.28 10.60
C LEU A 114 -6.97 -6.16 11.49
N LYS A 115 -7.57 -6.49 12.63
CA LYS A 115 -8.08 -5.53 13.61
C LYS A 115 -6.97 -4.69 14.24
N ARG A 116 -5.79 -5.28 14.45
CA ARG A 116 -4.66 -4.64 15.14
C ARG A 116 -3.76 -3.85 14.20
N SER A 117 -3.84 -4.14 12.91
CA SER A 117 -2.96 -3.56 11.90
C SER A 117 -3.52 -2.26 11.33
N THR A 118 -2.61 -1.37 10.96
CA THR A 118 -2.92 -0.13 10.26
C THR A 118 -2.35 -0.21 8.85
N TYR A 119 -3.09 0.27 7.86
CA TYR A 119 -2.77 0.13 6.45
C TYR A 119 -2.64 1.48 5.76
N THR A 120 -1.99 1.48 4.61
CA THR A 120 -1.99 2.60 3.65
C THR A 120 -2.90 2.28 2.47
N LEU A 121 -3.35 3.32 1.76
CA LEU A 121 -3.97 3.13 0.43
C LEU A 121 -3.03 2.41 -0.55
N ALA A 122 -1.73 2.68 -0.44
CA ALA A 122 -0.71 2.01 -1.23
C ALA A 122 -0.68 0.50 -0.97
N ALA A 123 -0.77 0.07 0.29
CA ALA A 123 -0.86 -1.35 0.64
C ALA A 123 -2.14 -1.99 0.12
N LEU A 124 -3.28 -1.31 0.25
CA LEU A 124 -4.56 -1.80 -0.27
C LEU A 124 -4.53 -1.94 -1.81
N ALA A 125 -4.00 -0.94 -2.51
CA ALA A 125 -3.82 -1.00 -3.96
C ALA A 125 -2.91 -2.16 -4.38
N PHE A 126 -1.80 -2.36 -3.65
CA PHE A 126 -0.88 -3.46 -3.90
C PHE A 126 -1.56 -4.83 -3.75
N PHE A 127 -2.26 -5.08 -2.64
CA PHE A 127 -2.94 -6.36 -2.40
C PHE A 127 -4.11 -6.59 -3.37
N LEU A 128 -4.89 -5.55 -3.67
CA LEU A 128 -5.96 -5.64 -4.66
C LEU A 128 -5.40 -5.93 -6.05
N GLY A 129 -4.31 -5.27 -6.43
CA GLY A 129 -3.61 -5.52 -7.69
C GLY A 129 -3.14 -6.96 -7.81
N ALA A 130 -2.50 -7.49 -6.76
CA ALA A 130 -2.06 -8.88 -6.71
C ALA A 130 -3.24 -9.87 -6.84
N ALA A 131 -4.32 -9.63 -6.09
CA ALA A 131 -5.53 -10.46 -6.15
C ALA A 131 -6.14 -10.49 -7.56
N LEU A 132 -6.26 -9.34 -8.21
CA LEU A 132 -6.78 -9.25 -9.59
C LEU A 132 -5.90 -10.00 -10.60
N LEU A 133 -4.58 -9.95 -10.44
CA LEU A 133 -3.66 -10.70 -11.31
C LEU A 133 -3.78 -12.20 -11.12
N VAL A 134 -3.90 -12.68 -9.89
CA VAL A 134 -4.13 -14.10 -9.58
C VAL A 134 -5.47 -14.59 -10.14
N LEU A 135 -6.55 -13.84 -9.92
CA LEU A 135 -7.88 -14.18 -10.41
C LEU A 135 -7.96 -14.21 -11.93
N ARG A 136 -7.30 -13.26 -12.60
CA ARG A 136 -7.24 -13.22 -14.07
C ARG A 136 -6.57 -14.46 -14.64
N ARG A 137 -5.56 -14.97 -13.97
CA ARG A 137 -4.85 -16.19 -14.42
C ARG A 137 -5.69 -17.44 -14.25
N ARG A 138 -6.48 -17.54 -13.17
CA ARG A 138 -7.36 -18.70 -12.95
C ARG A 138 -8.49 -18.82 -13.97
N ARG A 139 -8.81 -17.72 -14.65
CA ARG A 139 -9.86 -17.68 -15.69
C ARG A 139 -9.35 -17.96 -17.12
N ARG A 140 -8.05 -18.15 -17.28
CA ARG A 140 -7.41 -18.54 -18.55
C ARG A 140 -6.96 -19.98 -18.54
#